data_555e1dacc66b1f29b5b52c6b2d870987
#
_entry.id   555e1dacc66b1f29b5b52c6b2d870987
#
_cell.length_a   1.000
_cell.length_b   1.000
_cell.length_c   1.000
_cell.angle_alpha   90.00
_cell.angle_beta   90.00
_cell.angle_gamma   90.00
#
_symmetry.space_group_name_H-M   'P 1'
#
loop_
_entity.id
_entity.type
_entity.pdbx_description
1 polymer ?
#
loop_
_entity_poly.entity_id
_entity_poly.type
_entity_poly.pdbx_seq_one_letter_code
_entity_poly.pdbx_strand_id
1 'polypeptide(L)'
;APKTARGDQVLQPRLENGVKVFDIEASVIRWNILPDVAVQAYAYNRQIPGPRLELTEGDHVRINFRNELPESTTVHWHGLIVPNEMDGPAKITQPPVPRGGSYSYEFTVGQHGTYFYHSHDHPDRQQALGLYGALIVHPKDPSSEVKADLEYTIQLQEWLKREWLTYPAMLMEGELPNYFTINGKAFPATDTVQMKVGQTIKLRFIGTNNNFVHPMHVHGGPFEVVAVDGVTLTEGARYQADTVNVGPGQRYDVVWTARRSGKWLVHCHIPHHTSNNNVEQEGGGGLMLVLNVQ
;
A
#
# COMPACT_ATOMS: atom_id res chain seq x y z
N ALA A 1 15.96 2.13 9.77
CA ALA A 1 15.77 3.23 8.82
C ALA A 1 15.89 4.57 9.54
N PRO A 2 16.31 5.66 8.87
CA PRO A 2 16.26 7.02 9.45
C PRO A 2 14.84 7.37 9.89
N LYS A 3 14.67 8.24 10.90
CA LYS A 3 13.33 8.67 11.39
C LYS A 3 12.50 9.36 10.30
N THR A 4 13.17 9.99 9.33
CA THR A 4 12.56 10.70 8.19
C THR A 4 12.34 9.81 6.96
N ALA A 5 12.72 8.52 7.02
CA ALA A 5 12.55 7.62 5.89
C ALA A 5 11.08 7.52 5.49
N ARG A 6 10.83 7.45 4.18
CA ARG A 6 9.53 7.24 3.56
C ARG A 6 9.51 5.88 2.86
N GLY A 7 8.39 5.21 2.93
CA GLY A 7 8.09 4.04 2.12
C GLY A 7 7.51 4.41 0.77
N ASP A 8 7.11 3.40 0.01
CA ASP A 8 6.48 3.57 -1.31
C ASP A 8 7.35 4.32 -2.33
N GLN A 9 8.69 4.26 -2.16
CA GLN A 9 9.61 4.87 -3.13
C GLN A 9 9.66 4.00 -4.39
N VAL A 10 9.57 4.63 -5.56
CA VAL A 10 9.58 3.90 -6.84
C VAL A 10 10.92 3.18 -7.01
N LEU A 11 10.86 1.86 -7.20
CA LEU A 11 12.03 1.05 -7.52
C LEU A 11 12.28 1.08 -9.03
N GLN A 12 13.45 1.55 -9.42
CA GLN A 12 13.84 1.57 -10.83
C GLN A 12 14.35 0.20 -11.26
N PRO A 13 13.85 -0.40 -12.36
CA PRO A 13 14.36 -1.64 -12.88
C PRO A 13 15.70 -1.46 -13.60
N ARG A 14 16.50 -2.53 -13.62
CA ARG A 14 17.50 -2.69 -14.66
C ARG A 14 16.84 -3.26 -15.92
N LEU A 15 17.32 -2.87 -17.08
CA LEU A 15 16.86 -3.45 -18.34
C LEU A 15 17.88 -4.47 -18.86
N GLU A 16 17.48 -5.74 -18.94
CA GLU A 16 18.30 -6.85 -19.40
C GLU A 16 17.62 -7.54 -20.59
N ASN A 17 18.13 -7.34 -21.79
CA ASN A 17 17.57 -7.94 -23.03
C ASN A 17 16.03 -7.74 -23.20
N GLY A 18 15.53 -6.54 -22.84
CA GLY A 18 14.11 -6.21 -22.92
C GLY A 18 13.29 -6.63 -21.69
N VAL A 19 13.89 -7.31 -20.71
CA VAL A 19 13.26 -7.69 -19.44
C VAL A 19 13.52 -6.60 -18.40
N LYS A 20 12.49 -6.12 -17.72
CA LYS A 20 12.61 -5.24 -16.55
C LYS A 20 12.95 -6.08 -15.32
N VAL A 21 14.16 -5.93 -14.79
CA VAL A 21 14.65 -6.69 -13.64
C VAL A 21 14.65 -5.85 -12.39
N PHE A 22 13.98 -6.35 -11.37
CA PHE A 22 13.92 -5.75 -10.03
C PHE A 22 14.58 -6.65 -9.00
N ASP A 23 15.27 -6.07 -8.03
CA ASP A 23 15.82 -6.79 -6.88
C ASP A 23 15.04 -6.40 -5.62
N ILE A 24 14.44 -7.39 -4.96
CA ILE A 24 13.66 -7.22 -3.73
C ILE A 24 14.26 -8.09 -2.63
N GLU A 25 14.58 -7.48 -1.51
CA GLU A 25 15.06 -8.15 -0.29
C GLU A 25 14.07 -7.96 0.85
N ALA A 26 13.68 -9.05 1.51
CA ALA A 26 12.94 -9.00 2.75
C ALA A 26 13.88 -9.05 3.95
N SER A 27 13.78 -8.10 4.87
CA SER A 27 14.64 -8.03 6.06
C SER A 27 13.92 -7.42 7.25
N VAL A 28 14.45 -7.64 8.46
CA VAL A 28 13.94 -7.01 9.69
C VAL A 28 14.52 -5.62 9.83
N ILE A 29 13.66 -4.65 10.11
CA ILE A 29 14.08 -3.26 10.32
C ILE A 29 13.39 -2.66 11.56
N ARG A 30 13.97 -1.56 12.05
CA ARG A 30 13.25 -0.63 12.92
C ARG A 30 12.70 0.51 12.06
N TRP A 31 11.39 0.71 12.12
CA TRP A 31 10.66 1.71 11.33
C TRP A 31 9.95 2.71 12.25
N ASN A 32 10.10 3.99 11.99
CA ASN A 32 9.40 5.03 12.74
C ASN A 32 8.06 5.35 12.08
N ILE A 33 6.97 4.99 12.74
CA ILE A 33 5.59 5.36 12.32
C ILE A 33 5.23 6.78 12.73
N LEU A 34 5.82 7.24 13.84
CA LEU A 34 5.82 8.62 14.34
C LEU A 34 7.27 9.00 14.71
N PRO A 35 7.59 10.29 14.88
CA PRO A 35 8.94 10.71 15.24
C PRO A 35 9.52 9.98 16.46
N ASP A 36 8.67 9.68 17.44
CA ASP A 36 9.07 9.05 18.71
C ASP A 36 8.54 7.62 18.88
N VAL A 37 7.78 7.10 17.91
CA VAL A 37 7.21 5.75 17.93
C VAL A 37 7.81 4.92 16.81
N ALA A 38 8.59 3.91 17.19
CA ALA A 38 9.16 2.95 16.26
C ALA A 38 8.56 1.57 16.49
N VAL A 39 8.38 0.83 15.41
CA VAL A 39 8.00 -0.57 15.36
C VAL A 39 9.18 -1.42 14.89
N GLN A 40 9.29 -2.65 15.39
CA GLN A 40 10.10 -3.68 14.73
C GLN A 40 9.25 -4.29 13.63
N ALA A 41 9.76 -4.29 12.41
CA ALA A 41 8.97 -4.61 11.25
C ALA A 41 9.74 -5.49 10.27
N TYR A 42 9.02 -6.23 9.46
CA TYR A 42 9.51 -6.87 8.26
C TYR A 42 9.33 -5.91 7.09
N ALA A 43 10.30 -5.80 6.24
CA ALA A 43 10.25 -4.81 5.17
C ALA A 43 10.89 -5.33 3.88
N TYR A 44 10.29 -4.97 2.76
CA TYR A 44 10.94 -5.08 1.45
C TYR A 44 11.85 -3.86 1.24
N ASN A 45 13.11 -4.11 0.86
CA ASN A 45 14.12 -3.09 0.58
C ASN A 45 14.21 -2.00 1.66
N ARG A 46 14.07 -2.43 2.94
CA ARG A 46 14.26 -1.61 4.15
C ARG A 46 13.35 -0.38 4.27
N GLN A 47 12.16 -0.44 3.65
CA GLN A 47 11.15 0.61 3.72
C GLN A 47 9.73 0.03 3.92
N ILE A 48 8.83 0.82 4.48
CA ILE A 48 7.41 0.46 4.69
C ILE A 48 6.53 1.64 4.24
N PRO A 49 5.60 1.39 3.32
CA PRO A 49 5.49 0.19 2.49
C PRO A 49 6.77 -0.15 1.75
N GLY A 50 6.91 -1.38 1.28
CA GLY A 50 7.96 -1.78 0.35
C GLY A 50 8.00 -0.87 -0.88
N PRO A 51 9.02 -0.96 -1.73
CA PRO A 51 9.15 -0.11 -2.90
C PRO A 51 7.96 -0.27 -3.84
N ARG A 52 7.49 0.85 -4.40
CA ARG A 52 6.46 0.82 -5.44
C ARG A 52 7.07 0.32 -6.75
N LEU A 53 6.44 -0.69 -7.33
CA LEU A 53 6.74 -1.17 -8.67
C LEU A 53 5.83 -0.47 -9.66
N GLU A 54 6.40 0.19 -10.66
CA GLU A 54 5.66 0.81 -11.76
C GLU A 54 5.98 0.10 -13.06
N LEU A 55 4.95 -0.46 -13.68
CA LEU A 55 5.00 -1.27 -14.88
C LEU A 55 4.06 -0.70 -15.95
N THR A 56 4.21 -1.19 -17.16
CA THR A 56 3.27 -0.97 -18.26
C THR A 56 2.73 -2.31 -18.73
N GLU A 57 1.47 -2.35 -19.09
CA GLU A 57 0.86 -3.53 -19.69
C GLU A 57 1.67 -4.01 -20.91
N GLY A 58 2.03 -5.28 -20.90
CA GLY A 58 2.93 -5.90 -21.86
C GLY A 58 4.39 -5.98 -21.40
N ASP A 59 4.78 -5.37 -20.29
CA ASP A 59 6.13 -5.52 -19.76
C ASP A 59 6.43 -6.98 -19.40
N HIS A 60 7.59 -7.45 -19.82
CA HIS A 60 8.18 -8.68 -19.31
C HIS A 60 9.07 -8.34 -18.13
N VAL A 61 8.78 -8.94 -16.97
CA VAL A 61 9.42 -8.60 -15.71
C VAL A 61 10.08 -9.82 -15.08
N ARG A 62 11.21 -9.59 -14.41
CA ARG A 62 11.87 -10.54 -13.52
C ARG A 62 12.09 -9.86 -12.17
N ILE A 63 11.61 -10.48 -11.11
CA ILE A 63 11.83 -10.02 -9.76
C ILE A 63 12.71 -11.04 -9.04
N ASN A 64 13.97 -10.66 -8.79
CA ASN A 64 14.90 -11.44 -7.99
C ASN A 64 14.62 -11.16 -6.52
N PHE A 65 14.03 -12.13 -5.85
CA PHE A 65 13.71 -12.02 -4.44
C PHE A 65 14.75 -12.71 -3.57
N ARG A 66 15.16 -12.03 -2.48
CA ARG A 66 16.05 -12.57 -1.45
C ARG A 66 15.42 -12.46 -0.06
N ASN A 67 15.48 -13.52 0.71
CA ASN A 67 14.96 -13.58 2.06
C ASN A 67 16.07 -13.48 3.11
N GLU A 68 16.12 -12.38 3.85
CA GLU A 68 16.98 -12.20 5.04
C GLU A 68 16.18 -12.16 6.36
N LEU A 69 14.91 -12.58 6.33
CA LEU A 69 14.10 -12.74 7.54
C LEU A 69 14.56 -13.92 8.38
N PRO A 70 14.22 -13.97 9.67
CA PRO A 70 14.54 -15.10 10.54
C PRO A 70 13.73 -16.37 10.23
N GLU A 71 12.79 -16.29 9.32
CA GLU A 71 11.87 -17.38 8.90
C GLU A 71 11.72 -17.43 7.38
N SER A 72 11.06 -18.46 6.87
CA SER A 72 10.75 -18.55 5.44
C SER A 72 9.67 -17.53 5.02
N THR A 73 9.67 -17.19 3.74
CA THR A 73 8.66 -16.30 3.16
C THR A 73 8.50 -16.56 1.65
N THR A 74 7.49 -15.95 1.05
CA THR A 74 7.27 -15.89 -0.40
C THR A 74 6.71 -14.54 -0.77
N VAL A 75 6.55 -14.22 -2.07
CA VAL A 75 5.89 -13.01 -2.55
C VAL A 75 4.72 -13.41 -3.43
N HIS A 76 3.55 -12.86 -3.15
CA HIS A 76 2.33 -12.95 -3.96
C HIS A 76 2.04 -11.62 -4.65
N TRP A 77 1.62 -11.68 -5.90
CA TRP A 77 1.30 -10.54 -6.76
C TRP A 77 -0.22 -10.36 -6.79
N HIS A 78 -0.75 -9.71 -5.76
CA HIS A 78 -2.19 -9.65 -5.50
C HIS A 78 -2.98 -8.99 -6.64
N GLY A 79 -3.83 -9.78 -7.27
CA GLY A 79 -4.72 -9.34 -8.35
C GLY A 79 -4.12 -9.46 -9.75
N LEU A 80 -2.84 -9.81 -9.91
CA LEU A 80 -2.25 -10.05 -11.21
C LEU A 80 -2.55 -11.46 -11.74
N ILE A 81 -2.73 -11.55 -13.04
CA ILE A 81 -2.77 -12.81 -13.78
C ILE A 81 -1.32 -13.21 -14.09
N VAL A 82 -0.84 -14.23 -13.41
CA VAL A 82 0.54 -14.75 -13.55
C VAL A 82 0.51 -16.27 -13.75
N PRO A 83 1.60 -16.90 -14.26
CA PRO A 83 1.73 -18.35 -14.23
C PRO A 83 1.61 -18.87 -12.80
N ASN A 84 0.96 -20.02 -12.61
CA ASN A 84 0.66 -20.56 -11.27
C ASN A 84 1.90 -20.71 -10.38
N GLU A 85 3.04 -21.14 -10.95
CA GLU A 85 4.33 -21.28 -10.26
C GLU A 85 4.94 -19.93 -9.83
N MET A 86 4.41 -18.81 -10.32
CA MET A 86 4.84 -17.44 -9.98
C MET A 86 3.87 -16.74 -9.00
N ASP A 87 2.77 -17.41 -8.62
CA ASP A 87 1.70 -16.80 -7.82
C ASP A 87 2.07 -16.58 -6.34
N GLY A 88 2.97 -17.37 -5.79
CA GLY A 88 3.57 -17.13 -4.47
C GLY A 88 3.08 -17.93 -3.27
N PRO A 89 1.85 -18.52 -3.22
CA PRO A 89 1.41 -19.29 -2.06
C PRO A 89 2.37 -20.44 -1.70
N ALA A 90 2.97 -20.33 -0.49
CA ALA A 90 3.96 -21.29 -0.02
C ALA A 90 3.37 -22.72 0.09
N LYS A 91 4.11 -23.73 -0.37
CA LYS A 91 3.73 -25.14 -0.39
C LYS A 91 2.55 -25.50 -1.30
N ILE A 92 1.99 -24.51 -2.01
CA ILE A 92 0.92 -24.72 -2.99
C ILE A 92 1.47 -24.49 -4.39
N THR A 93 1.95 -23.29 -4.69
CA THR A 93 2.46 -22.94 -6.02
C THR A 93 3.99 -22.94 -6.08
N GLN A 94 4.66 -22.80 -4.95
CA GLN A 94 6.12 -22.83 -4.83
C GLN A 94 6.59 -23.32 -3.46
N PRO A 95 7.83 -23.80 -3.32
CA PRO A 95 8.44 -24.00 -2.01
C PRO A 95 8.65 -22.65 -1.32
N PRO A 96 8.51 -22.58 0.04
CA PRO A 96 8.85 -21.39 0.78
C PRO A 96 10.36 -21.09 0.65
N VAL A 97 10.70 -19.80 0.55
CA VAL A 97 12.09 -19.35 0.45
C VAL A 97 12.67 -19.25 1.86
N PRO A 98 13.65 -20.08 2.23
CA PRO A 98 14.24 -20.08 3.57
C PRO A 98 15.10 -18.82 3.78
N ARG A 99 15.48 -18.56 5.03
CA ARG A 99 16.46 -17.50 5.34
C ARG A 99 17.73 -17.66 4.53
N GLY A 100 18.22 -16.57 3.93
CA GLY A 100 19.38 -16.55 3.04
C GLY A 100 19.11 -17.13 1.66
N GLY A 101 17.91 -17.66 1.41
CA GLY A 101 17.48 -18.19 0.13
C GLY A 101 16.99 -17.09 -0.82
N SER A 102 16.80 -17.49 -2.07
CA SER A 102 16.33 -16.62 -3.15
C SER A 102 15.31 -17.33 -4.02
N TYR A 103 14.45 -16.56 -4.69
CA TYR A 103 13.53 -17.03 -5.72
C TYR A 103 13.43 -15.98 -6.83
N SER A 104 13.23 -16.42 -8.05
CA SER A 104 13.06 -15.49 -9.19
C SER A 104 11.66 -15.65 -9.75
N TYR A 105 10.87 -14.57 -9.67
CA TYR A 105 9.55 -14.48 -10.29
C TYR A 105 9.70 -13.85 -11.67
N GLU A 106 9.21 -14.53 -12.71
CA GLU A 106 9.30 -14.03 -14.08
C GLU A 106 7.98 -14.22 -14.81
N PHE A 107 7.40 -13.13 -15.30
CA PHE A 107 6.12 -13.14 -16.01
C PHE A 107 5.95 -11.91 -16.90
N THR A 108 4.97 -11.99 -17.81
CA THR A 108 4.54 -10.82 -18.60
C THR A 108 3.25 -10.27 -18.01
N VAL A 109 3.20 -8.95 -17.80
CA VAL A 109 2.03 -8.27 -17.25
C VAL A 109 1.00 -8.08 -18.34
N GLY A 110 -0.15 -8.77 -18.23
CA GLY A 110 -1.23 -8.77 -19.23
C GLY A 110 -2.42 -7.87 -18.91
N GLN A 111 -2.33 -7.03 -17.87
CA GLN A 111 -3.43 -6.19 -17.40
C GLN A 111 -2.87 -4.91 -16.80
N HIS A 112 -3.69 -3.85 -16.71
CA HIS A 112 -3.33 -2.59 -16.08
C HIS A 112 -4.26 -2.27 -14.90
N GLY A 113 -3.80 -1.43 -13.96
CA GLY A 113 -4.57 -1.01 -12.80
C GLY A 113 -3.72 -0.89 -11.53
N THR A 114 -4.40 -0.78 -10.40
CA THR A 114 -3.82 -0.70 -9.07
C THR A 114 -3.80 -2.07 -8.41
N TYR A 115 -2.60 -2.55 -8.13
CA TYR A 115 -2.31 -3.83 -7.49
C TYR A 115 -1.36 -3.62 -6.32
N PHE A 116 -1.03 -4.69 -5.62
CA PHE A 116 0.01 -4.69 -4.59
C PHE A 116 0.66 -6.08 -4.49
N TYR A 117 1.78 -6.17 -3.83
CA TYR A 117 2.45 -7.42 -3.54
C TYR A 117 2.67 -7.56 -2.03
N HIS A 118 2.65 -8.79 -1.55
CA HIS A 118 2.81 -9.08 -0.12
C HIS A 118 3.30 -10.50 0.11
N SER A 119 3.70 -10.82 1.34
CA SER A 119 4.09 -12.19 1.67
C SER A 119 2.90 -13.15 1.62
N HIS A 120 3.14 -14.41 1.24
CA HIS A 120 2.13 -15.48 1.26
C HIS A 120 2.65 -16.79 1.88
N ASP A 121 3.58 -16.64 2.85
CA ASP A 121 3.99 -17.66 3.81
C ASP A 121 3.81 -17.04 5.19
N HIS A 122 2.82 -17.47 5.97
CA HIS A 122 2.36 -16.83 7.20
C HIS A 122 1.89 -15.36 7.04
N PRO A 123 0.96 -15.05 6.14
CA PRO A 123 0.56 -13.66 5.83
C PRO A 123 -0.09 -12.96 7.03
N ASP A 124 -0.76 -13.67 7.92
CA ASP A 124 -1.30 -13.19 9.19
C ASP A 124 -0.24 -12.47 10.04
N ARG A 125 1.00 -12.94 10.03
CA ARG A 125 2.12 -12.35 10.74
C ARG A 125 2.98 -11.46 9.85
N GLN A 126 3.40 -11.95 8.69
CA GLN A 126 4.41 -11.28 7.88
C GLN A 126 3.89 -10.03 7.21
N GLN A 127 2.68 -10.07 6.63
CA GLN A 127 2.04 -8.90 6.05
C GLN A 127 1.65 -7.90 7.16
N ALA A 128 1.14 -8.36 8.29
CA ALA A 128 0.82 -7.51 9.44
C ALA A 128 2.06 -6.81 10.02
N LEU A 129 3.25 -7.41 9.90
CA LEU A 129 4.52 -6.82 10.30
C LEU A 129 5.18 -5.93 9.22
N GLY A 130 4.58 -5.78 8.02
CA GLY A 130 5.02 -4.79 7.05
C GLY A 130 5.45 -5.32 5.67
N LEU A 131 5.32 -6.62 5.37
CA LEU A 131 5.68 -7.17 4.05
C LEU A 131 4.57 -6.94 3.00
N TYR A 132 4.47 -5.72 2.54
CA TYR A 132 3.58 -5.30 1.45
C TYR A 132 4.16 -4.10 0.70
N GLY A 133 3.74 -3.92 -0.55
CA GLY A 133 4.12 -2.77 -1.38
C GLY A 133 3.19 -2.62 -2.57
N ALA A 134 3.02 -1.40 -3.07
CA ALA A 134 2.17 -1.11 -4.21
C ALA A 134 2.79 -1.58 -5.52
N LEU A 135 1.94 -2.02 -6.43
CA LEU A 135 2.29 -2.37 -7.80
C LEU A 135 1.28 -1.68 -8.73
N ILE A 136 1.76 -0.70 -9.48
CA ILE A 136 0.93 0.08 -10.40
C ILE A 136 1.29 -0.35 -11.82
N VAL A 137 0.29 -0.74 -12.58
CA VAL A 137 0.48 -1.07 -14.00
C VAL A 137 -0.27 -0.05 -14.83
N HIS A 138 0.46 0.71 -15.63
CA HIS A 138 -0.09 1.66 -16.57
C HIS A 138 -0.60 0.93 -17.83
N PRO A 139 -1.68 1.37 -18.45
CA PRO A 139 -2.14 0.76 -19.70
C PRO A 139 -1.11 0.97 -20.82
N LYS A 140 -1.05 0.01 -21.75
CA LYS A 140 -0.21 0.12 -22.94
C LYS A 140 -0.59 1.30 -23.82
N ASP A 141 -1.88 1.60 -23.89
CA ASP A 141 -2.41 2.83 -24.49
C ASP A 141 -2.69 3.86 -23.40
N PRO A 142 -1.87 4.92 -23.27
CA PRO A 142 -2.07 5.95 -22.24
C PRO A 142 -3.40 6.73 -22.38
N SER A 143 -4.10 6.62 -23.49
CA SER A 143 -5.40 7.27 -23.68
C SER A 143 -6.52 6.56 -22.93
N SER A 144 -6.34 5.29 -22.58
CA SER A 144 -7.30 4.49 -21.81
C SER A 144 -7.20 4.73 -20.30
N GLU A 145 -6.15 5.40 -19.82
CA GLU A 145 -5.99 5.72 -18.41
C GLU A 145 -6.86 6.91 -18.01
N VAL A 146 -7.61 6.76 -16.91
CA VAL A 146 -8.29 7.89 -16.30
C VAL A 146 -7.24 8.83 -15.71
N LYS A 147 -7.07 10.02 -16.31
CA LYS A 147 -6.05 10.99 -15.96
C LYS A 147 -6.52 11.91 -14.84
N ALA A 148 -5.59 12.34 -14.02
CA ALA A 148 -5.71 13.42 -13.06
C ALA A 148 -4.42 14.26 -13.09
N ASP A 149 -4.46 15.47 -12.55
CA ASP A 149 -3.27 16.33 -12.49
C ASP A 149 -2.21 15.78 -11.54
N LEU A 150 -2.66 15.05 -10.51
CA LEU A 150 -1.82 14.40 -9.51
C LEU A 150 -2.29 12.97 -9.26
N GLU A 151 -1.38 12.11 -8.81
CA GLU A 151 -1.68 10.78 -8.31
C GLU A 151 -1.01 10.55 -6.96
N TYR A 152 -1.72 9.86 -6.07
CA TYR A 152 -1.19 9.52 -4.76
C TYR A 152 -1.69 8.16 -4.30
N THR A 153 -0.76 7.28 -3.93
CA THR A 153 -1.05 5.94 -3.42
C THR A 153 -1.27 5.98 -1.91
N ILE A 154 -2.31 5.33 -1.43
CA ILE A 154 -2.67 5.24 -0.01
C ILE A 154 -2.73 3.78 0.38
N GLN A 155 -1.69 3.28 1.03
CA GLN A 155 -1.59 1.92 1.56
C GLN A 155 -1.89 1.92 3.05
N LEU A 156 -2.92 1.17 3.45
CA LEU A 156 -3.45 1.16 4.82
C LEU A 156 -2.86 0.02 5.62
N GLN A 157 -2.42 0.27 6.86
CA GLN A 157 -1.90 -0.77 7.72
C GLN A 157 -2.22 -0.54 9.19
N GLU A 158 -2.21 -1.62 9.94
CA GLU A 158 -2.55 -1.73 11.35
C GLU A 158 -1.36 -2.30 12.13
N TRP A 159 -1.08 -1.75 13.31
CA TRP A 159 0.05 -2.15 14.13
C TRP A 159 -0.38 -2.38 15.57
N LEU A 160 0.10 -3.48 16.16
CA LEU A 160 0.02 -3.72 17.58
C LEU A 160 1.40 -3.54 18.20
N LYS A 161 1.56 -2.47 18.99
CA LYS A 161 2.80 -2.18 19.70
C LYS A 161 2.52 -2.08 21.20
N ARG A 162 3.20 -2.90 21.99
CA ARG A 162 3.16 -2.88 23.46
C ARG A 162 4.56 -2.74 24.00
N GLU A 163 4.79 -1.72 24.82
CA GLU A 163 6.10 -1.41 25.37
C GLU A 163 7.18 -1.32 24.28
N TRP A 164 8.11 -2.26 24.28
CA TRP A 164 9.24 -2.32 23.34
C TRP A 164 9.01 -3.24 22.14
N LEU A 165 7.93 -4.04 22.18
CA LEU A 165 7.67 -5.09 21.20
C LEU A 165 6.61 -4.66 20.17
N THR A 166 6.72 -5.22 19.00
CA THR A 166 5.72 -5.15 17.94
C THR A 166 5.18 -6.54 17.71
N TYR A 167 3.86 -6.67 17.65
CA TYR A 167 3.16 -7.92 17.43
C TYR A 167 2.36 -7.84 16.13
N PRO A 168 2.06 -8.97 15.46
CA PRO A 168 1.04 -9.00 14.44
C PRO A 168 -0.31 -8.58 15.05
N ALA A 169 -0.96 -7.57 14.46
CA ALA A 169 -2.31 -7.19 14.87
C ALA A 169 -3.30 -8.19 14.28
N MET A 170 -4.20 -8.73 15.12
CA MET A 170 -5.23 -9.68 14.73
C MET A 170 -6.54 -9.34 15.43
N LEU A 171 -7.69 -9.65 14.79
CA LEU A 171 -9.03 -9.47 15.39
C LEU A 171 -9.37 -10.60 16.35
N MET A 172 -8.58 -10.73 17.42
CA MET A 172 -8.81 -11.66 18.49
C MET A 172 -8.51 -10.97 19.82
N GLU A 173 -8.93 -11.59 20.91
CA GLU A 173 -8.79 -11.01 22.24
C GLU A 173 -7.33 -10.67 22.55
N GLY A 174 -7.10 -9.40 22.88
CA GLY A 174 -5.78 -8.89 23.24
C GLY A 174 -4.83 -8.56 22.08
N GLU A 175 -5.20 -8.86 20.84
CA GLU A 175 -4.35 -8.65 19.65
C GLU A 175 -4.82 -7.46 18.78
N LEU A 176 -5.72 -6.61 19.29
CA LEU A 176 -6.24 -5.45 18.55
C LEU A 176 -5.14 -4.41 18.31
N PRO A 177 -5.09 -3.81 17.11
CA PRO A 177 -4.12 -2.77 16.78
C PRO A 177 -4.35 -1.52 17.64
N ASN A 178 -3.25 -0.82 17.93
CA ASN A 178 -3.25 0.45 18.65
C ASN A 178 -2.61 1.60 17.86
N TYR A 179 -2.10 1.32 16.68
CA TYR A 179 -1.62 2.32 15.72
C TYR A 179 -2.10 1.95 14.32
N PHE A 180 -2.38 2.98 13.52
CA PHE A 180 -2.83 2.85 12.14
C PHE A 180 -1.99 3.77 11.26
N THR A 181 -1.63 3.32 10.07
CA THR A 181 -0.72 4.08 9.21
C THR A 181 -1.19 4.17 7.77
N ILE A 182 -0.94 5.33 7.15
CA ILE A 182 -0.95 5.54 5.71
C ILE A 182 0.50 5.58 5.25
N ASN A 183 0.85 4.73 4.28
CA ASN A 183 2.19 4.65 3.71
C ASN A 183 3.29 4.54 4.80
N GLY A 184 3.01 3.72 5.83
CA GLY A 184 3.93 3.45 6.93
C GLY A 184 4.11 4.56 7.96
N LYS A 185 3.26 5.60 7.93
CA LYS A 185 3.26 6.72 8.88
C LYS A 185 1.87 6.92 9.48
N ALA A 186 1.82 7.22 10.77
CA ALA A 186 0.61 7.68 11.44
C ALA A 186 0.57 9.21 11.43
N PHE A 187 -0.61 9.81 11.28
CA PHE A 187 -0.75 11.26 11.41
C PHE A 187 -0.31 11.73 12.82
N PRO A 188 0.40 12.86 12.96
CA PRO A 188 0.70 13.88 11.94
C PRO A 188 1.97 13.63 11.11
N ALA A 189 2.59 12.45 11.16
CA ALA A 189 3.78 12.14 10.38
C ALA A 189 3.48 11.65 8.94
N THR A 190 2.20 11.55 8.55
CA THR A 190 1.78 11.31 7.16
C THR A 190 2.16 12.46 6.24
N ASP A 191 2.15 12.22 4.94
CA ASP A 191 2.43 13.29 3.97
C ASP A 191 1.32 14.35 3.94
N THR A 192 1.68 15.55 3.50
CA THR A 192 0.74 16.59 3.11
C THR A 192 0.86 16.80 1.60
N VAL A 193 -0.20 16.49 0.87
CA VAL A 193 -0.22 16.64 -0.59
C VAL A 193 -0.54 18.08 -0.93
N GLN A 194 0.33 18.73 -1.73
CA GLN A 194 0.15 20.11 -2.17
C GLN A 194 -0.63 20.15 -3.48
N MET A 195 -1.67 20.98 -3.54
CA MET A 195 -2.54 21.12 -4.70
C MET A 195 -2.90 22.59 -4.93
N LYS A 196 -3.42 22.87 -6.12
CA LYS A 196 -4.03 24.16 -6.46
C LYS A 196 -5.54 23.99 -6.67
N VAL A 197 -6.29 25.08 -6.42
CA VAL A 197 -7.73 25.10 -6.75
C VAL A 197 -7.93 24.73 -8.24
N GLY A 198 -8.88 23.87 -8.51
CA GLY A 198 -9.19 23.36 -9.86
C GLY A 198 -8.45 22.07 -10.25
N GLN A 199 -7.35 21.75 -9.58
CA GLN A 199 -6.65 20.48 -9.87
C GLN A 199 -7.44 19.26 -9.40
N THR A 200 -7.23 18.17 -10.12
CA THR A 200 -7.73 16.84 -9.77
C THR A 200 -6.60 15.97 -9.20
N ILE A 201 -6.94 15.07 -8.30
CA ILE A 201 -6.03 14.05 -7.80
C ILE A 201 -6.68 12.66 -7.90
N LYS A 202 -5.94 11.70 -8.43
CA LYS A 202 -6.29 10.28 -8.36
C LYS A 202 -5.69 9.70 -7.08
N LEU A 203 -6.55 9.35 -6.14
CA LEU A 203 -6.17 8.61 -4.93
C LEU A 203 -6.34 7.13 -5.18
N ARG A 204 -5.26 6.35 -5.00
CA ARG A 204 -5.28 4.89 -5.12
C ARG A 204 -5.28 4.28 -3.72
N PHE A 205 -6.46 3.95 -3.21
CA PHE A 205 -6.60 3.25 -1.93
C PHE A 205 -6.29 1.77 -2.08
N ILE A 206 -5.42 1.25 -1.22
CA ILE A 206 -5.02 -0.16 -1.19
C ILE A 206 -5.15 -0.67 0.24
N GLY A 207 -6.02 -1.64 0.47
CA GLY A 207 -6.19 -2.34 1.74
C GLY A 207 -5.08 -3.37 1.95
N THR A 208 -3.88 -2.91 2.34
CA THR A 208 -2.72 -3.79 2.62
C THR A 208 -2.74 -4.35 4.04
N ASN A 209 -3.70 -3.96 4.85
CA ASN A 209 -3.97 -4.44 6.20
C ASN A 209 -4.66 -5.80 6.20
N ASN A 210 -4.76 -6.45 7.38
CA ASN A 210 -5.29 -7.80 7.51
C ASN A 210 -6.66 -7.89 8.21
N ASN A 211 -7.09 -6.86 8.94
CA ASN A 211 -8.19 -7.01 9.89
C ASN A 211 -9.41 -6.17 9.56
N PHE A 212 -9.29 -4.85 9.56
CA PHE A 212 -10.46 -3.97 9.47
C PHE A 212 -10.77 -3.56 8.04
N VAL A 213 -12.06 -3.37 7.77
CA VAL A 213 -12.51 -2.55 6.65
C VAL A 213 -12.38 -1.10 7.07
N HIS A 214 -11.69 -0.28 6.29
CA HIS A 214 -11.50 1.13 6.56
C HIS A 214 -12.41 1.97 5.65
N PRO A 215 -13.50 2.58 6.20
CA PRO A 215 -14.29 3.56 5.47
C PRO A 215 -13.43 4.82 5.25
N MET A 216 -12.84 4.96 4.07
CA MET A 216 -11.97 6.09 3.73
C MET A 216 -12.78 7.22 3.15
N HIS A 217 -12.79 8.36 3.87
CA HIS A 217 -13.54 9.55 3.54
C HIS A 217 -12.63 10.70 3.07
N VAL A 218 -13.11 11.47 2.11
CA VAL A 218 -12.42 12.68 1.61
C VAL A 218 -13.30 13.89 1.86
N HIS A 219 -12.79 14.87 2.60
CA HIS A 219 -13.47 16.15 2.81
C HIS A 219 -13.51 17.00 1.54
N GLY A 220 -14.41 17.98 1.51
CA GLY A 220 -14.49 18.98 0.43
C GLY A 220 -15.35 18.56 -0.77
N GLY A 221 -16.17 17.53 -0.60
CA GLY A 221 -17.17 17.08 -1.58
C GLY A 221 -16.84 15.75 -2.23
N PRO A 222 -17.75 15.22 -3.03
CA PRO A 222 -17.63 13.88 -3.57
C PRO A 222 -16.44 13.74 -4.53
N PHE A 223 -15.95 12.52 -4.62
CA PHE A 223 -15.05 12.01 -5.64
C PHE A 223 -15.77 11.05 -6.59
N GLU A 224 -15.21 10.82 -7.75
CA GLU A 224 -15.67 9.79 -8.68
C GLU A 224 -14.86 8.51 -8.47
N VAL A 225 -15.53 7.38 -8.26
CA VAL A 225 -14.89 6.05 -8.26
C VAL A 225 -14.69 5.62 -9.71
N VAL A 226 -13.44 5.41 -10.11
CA VAL A 226 -13.03 5.16 -11.50
C VAL A 226 -12.47 3.76 -11.73
N ALA A 227 -12.02 3.07 -10.66
CA ALA A 227 -11.60 1.68 -10.73
C ALA A 227 -11.84 0.97 -9.39
N VAL A 228 -12.08 -0.33 -9.46
CA VAL A 228 -12.23 -1.24 -8.31
C VAL A 228 -11.40 -2.48 -8.56
N ASP A 229 -10.59 -2.89 -7.59
CA ASP A 229 -9.74 -4.10 -7.62
C ASP A 229 -8.87 -4.22 -8.88
N GLY A 230 -8.32 -3.08 -9.33
CA GLY A 230 -7.48 -2.98 -10.52
C GLY A 230 -8.25 -2.93 -11.84
N VAL A 231 -9.58 -3.03 -11.81
CA VAL A 231 -10.43 -2.96 -13.02
C VAL A 231 -10.95 -1.54 -13.20
N THR A 232 -10.55 -0.89 -14.28
CA THR A 232 -11.08 0.43 -14.67
C THR A 232 -12.56 0.33 -15.03
N LEU A 233 -13.39 1.16 -14.41
CA LEU A 233 -14.82 1.23 -14.69
C LEU A 233 -15.06 1.95 -16.02
N THR A 234 -15.98 1.43 -16.83
CA THR A 234 -16.48 2.16 -18.00
C THR A 234 -17.14 3.46 -17.53
N GLU A 235 -17.19 4.48 -18.38
CA GLU A 235 -17.74 5.79 -18.03
C GLU A 235 -19.14 5.70 -17.41
N GLY A 236 -20.01 4.86 -17.97
CA GLY A 236 -21.37 4.65 -17.46
C GLY A 236 -21.46 3.85 -16.16
N ALA A 237 -20.38 3.21 -15.72
CA ALA A 237 -20.31 2.46 -14.46
C ALA A 237 -19.63 3.23 -13.32
N ARG A 238 -19.03 4.38 -13.61
CA ARG A 238 -18.43 5.26 -12.59
C ARG A 238 -19.52 5.88 -11.73
N TYR A 239 -19.22 6.12 -10.49
CA TYR A 239 -20.19 6.69 -9.55
C TYR A 239 -19.55 7.66 -8.57
N GLN A 240 -20.36 8.57 -8.04
CA GLN A 240 -19.95 9.55 -7.04
C GLN A 240 -20.11 8.96 -5.65
N ALA A 241 -19.10 9.16 -4.83
CA ALA A 241 -19.11 8.84 -3.40
C ALA A 241 -18.26 9.88 -2.65
N ASP A 242 -18.37 9.91 -1.35
CA ASP A 242 -17.47 10.65 -0.46
C ASP A 242 -16.70 9.72 0.49
N THR A 243 -17.11 8.46 0.52
CA THR A 243 -16.55 7.42 1.37
C THR A 243 -16.57 6.09 0.65
N VAL A 244 -15.45 5.35 0.66
CA VAL A 244 -15.36 3.97 0.17
C VAL A 244 -14.84 3.04 1.26
N ASN A 245 -15.44 1.85 1.33
CA ASN A 245 -15.04 0.81 2.29
C ASN A 245 -13.87 0.00 1.73
N VAL A 246 -12.67 0.30 2.19
CA VAL A 246 -11.44 -0.39 1.76
C VAL A 246 -11.18 -1.56 2.71
N GLY A 247 -11.56 -2.75 2.31
CA GLY A 247 -11.29 -3.98 3.05
C GLY A 247 -9.89 -4.54 2.75
N PRO A 248 -9.42 -5.50 3.55
CA PRO A 248 -8.19 -6.23 3.26
C PRO A 248 -8.20 -6.80 1.85
N GLY A 249 -7.16 -6.49 1.06
CA GLY A 249 -7.02 -6.91 -0.33
C GLY A 249 -7.78 -6.06 -1.35
N GLN A 250 -8.71 -5.19 -0.96
CA GLN A 250 -9.47 -4.33 -1.88
C GLN A 250 -8.67 -3.11 -2.32
N ARG A 251 -8.95 -2.64 -3.54
CA ARG A 251 -8.37 -1.41 -4.11
C ARG A 251 -9.46 -0.58 -4.75
N TYR A 252 -9.38 0.75 -4.51
CA TYR A 252 -10.25 1.74 -5.16
C TYR A 252 -9.39 2.87 -5.72
N ASP A 253 -9.56 3.16 -7.01
CA ASP A 253 -9.03 4.40 -7.57
C ASP A 253 -10.18 5.40 -7.66
N VAL A 254 -9.97 6.58 -7.05
CA VAL A 254 -10.96 7.65 -7.04
C VAL A 254 -10.34 8.96 -7.51
N VAL A 255 -11.12 9.78 -8.19
CA VAL A 255 -10.70 11.11 -8.65
C VAL A 255 -11.47 12.18 -7.87
N TRP A 256 -10.73 13.00 -7.13
CA TRP A 256 -11.25 14.13 -6.37
C TRP A 256 -10.78 15.46 -6.98
N THR A 257 -11.64 16.47 -6.95
CA THR A 257 -11.35 17.81 -7.47
C THR A 257 -11.19 18.80 -6.32
N ALA A 258 -10.10 19.56 -6.33
CA ALA A 258 -9.83 20.66 -5.39
C ALA A 258 -10.73 21.88 -5.69
N ARG A 259 -11.93 21.91 -5.13
CA ARG A 259 -12.96 22.93 -5.44
C ARG A 259 -12.71 24.27 -4.75
N ARG A 260 -12.01 24.29 -3.62
CA ARG A 260 -11.73 25.50 -2.81
C ARG A 260 -10.38 25.35 -2.11
N SER A 261 -9.71 26.49 -1.86
CA SER A 261 -8.51 26.53 -1.03
C SER A 261 -8.78 26.10 0.41
N GLY A 262 -7.77 25.59 1.07
CA GLY A 262 -7.82 25.13 2.46
C GLY A 262 -7.13 23.78 2.66
N LYS A 263 -7.16 23.30 3.89
CA LYS A 263 -6.67 21.96 4.26
C LYS A 263 -7.84 21.00 4.32
N TRP A 264 -7.85 20.02 3.44
CA TRP A 264 -8.89 19.00 3.33
C TRP A 264 -8.36 17.67 3.82
N LEU A 265 -9.14 16.95 4.64
CA LEU A 265 -8.72 15.68 5.21
C LEU A 265 -9.08 14.51 4.29
N VAL A 266 -8.20 13.52 4.25
CA VAL A 266 -8.50 12.15 3.84
C VAL A 266 -8.29 11.28 5.06
N HIS A 267 -9.31 10.58 5.53
CA HIS A 267 -9.21 9.81 6.77
C HIS A 267 -10.17 8.62 6.84
N CYS A 268 -9.85 7.66 7.71
CA CYS A 268 -10.78 6.59 8.07
C CYS A 268 -11.93 7.14 8.93
N HIS A 269 -13.18 6.76 8.62
CA HIS A 269 -14.37 7.22 9.36
C HIS A 269 -14.71 6.35 10.58
N ILE A 270 -13.82 5.45 10.99
CA ILE A 270 -13.85 4.80 12.30
C ILE A 270 -12.99 5.65 13.24
N PRO A 271 -13.59 6.36 14.24
CA PRO A 271 -12.88 7.39 15.00
C PRO A 271 -11.61 6.89 15.69
N HIS A 272 -11.60 5.70 16.27
CA HIS A 272 -10.42 5.22 16.96
C HIS A 272 -9.27 4.82 16.02
N HIS A 273 -9.54 4.62 14.71
CA HIS A 273 -8.50 4.45 13.69
C HIS A 273 -7.78 5.76 13.32
N THR A 274 -8.32 6.90 13.78
CA THR A 274 -7.71 8.22 13.67
C THR A 274 -7.11 8.68 15.01
N SER A 275 -6.68 7.74 15.83
CA SER A 275 -5.97 7.94 17.09
C SER A 275 -4.58 7.30 17.06
N ASN A 276 -3.72 7.64 18.01
CA ASN A 276 -2.43 7.02 18.22
C ASN A 276 -2.39 6.39 19.61
N ASN A 277 -2.02 5.10 19.67
CA ASN A 277 -2.00 4.31 20.91
C ASN A 277 -3.36 4.30 21.63
N ASN A 278 -4.44 4.21 20.87
CA ASN A 278 -5.84 4.24 21.35
C ASN A 278 -6.19 5.50 22.17
N VAL A 279 -5.45 6.58 21.98
CA VAL A 279 -5.70 7.88 22.62
C VAL A 279 -6.10 8.87 21.55
N GLU A 280 -7.27 9.47 21.70
CA GLU A 280 -7.70 10.59 20.86
C GLU A 280 -6.80 11.79 21.13
N GLN A 281 -6.25 12.36 20.07
CA GLN A 281 -5.35 13.50 20.13
C GLN A 281 -5.99 14.73 19.51
N GLU A 282 -5.70 15.90 20.03
CA GLU A 282 -6.09 17.15 19.40
C GLU A 282 -5.53 17.20 17.95
N GLY A 283 -6.41 17.41 16.99
CA GLY A 283 -6.08 17.38 15.57
C GLY A 283 -6.02 15.99 14.91
N GLY A 284 -6.24 14.90 15.70
CA GLY A 284 -6.34 13.54 15.19
C GLY A 284 -5.00 12.78 15.13
N GLY A 285 -5.05 11.57 14.61
CA GLY A 285 -3.93 10.62 14.53
C GLY A 285 -4.15 9.56 13.45
N GLY A 286 -3.38 8.48 13.47
CA GLY A 286 -3.60 7.26 12.69
C GLY A 286 -3.79 7.48 11.19
N LEU A 287 -4.91 6.95 10.68
CA LEU A 287 -5.28 6.99 9.26
C LEU A 287 -5.84 8.36 8.85
N MET A 288 -5.00 9.36 8.83
CA MET A 288 -5.30 10.72 8.34
C MET A 288 -4.17 11.24 7.47
N LEU A 289 -4.49 12.01 6.44
CA LEU A 289 -3.57 12.84 5.69
C LEU A 289 -4.25 14.15 5.23
N VAL A 290 -3.47 15.13 4.82
CA VAL A 290 -3.96 16.44 4.42
C VAL A 290 -3.71 16.69 2.94
N LEU A 291 -4.77 17.10 2.22
CA LEU A 291 -4.69 17.76 0.92
C LEU A 291 -4.67 19.28 1.17
N ASN A 292 -3.51 19.92 0.95
CA ASN A 292 -3.35 21.35 1.15
C ASN A 292 -3.54 22.07 -0.19
N VAL A 293 -4.70 22.66 -0.36
CA VAL A 293 -5.11 23.34 -1.60
C VAL A 293 -4.85 24.84 -1.46
N GLN A 294 -4.09 25.40 -2.37
CA GLN A 294 -3.72 26.82 -2.45
C GLN A 294 -4.38 27.52 -3.65
#